data_3e09f487c68c6277c7302d71ab7deff8
#
_entry.id   3e09f487c68c6277c7302d71ab7deff8
#
_cell.length_a   1.000
_cell.length_b   1.000
_cell.length_c   1.000
_cell.angle_alpha   90.00
_cell.angle_beta   90.00
_cell.angle_gamma   90.00
#
_symmetry.space_group_name_H-M   'P 1'
#
loop_
_entity.id
_entity.type
_entity.pdbx_description
1 polymer ?
#
loop_
_entity_poly.entity_id
_entity_poly.type
_entity_poly.pdbx_seq_one_letter_code
_entity_poly.pdbx_strand_id
1 'polypeptide(L)'
;MFVGKYKDFPKIDMTQSGAKGAVKQVVVGPEQGWEDYVLRVITLDVDGYSPTHTHDWPHINYVISGTGVVMISGQEYPVEQGTCAYVPSNEEHCFINKGDVPLELICIVPLRGEA
;
A
#
# COMPACT_ATOMS: atom_id res chain seq x y z
N MET A 1 21.07 9.67 6.09
CA MET A 1 20.27 10.52 5.18
C MET A 1 20.09 9.80 3.85
N PHE A 2 18.87 9.83 3.28
CA PHE A 2 18.58 9.15 2.02
C PHE A 2 17.74 10.04 1.13
N VAL A 3 18.09 10.11 -0.15
CA VAL A 3 17.28 10.77 -1.19
C VAL A 3 17.36 9.86 -2.43
N GLY A 4 16.20 9.47 -2.95
CA GLY A 4 16.15 8.59 -4.11
C GLY A 4 14.75 8.49 -4.68
N LYS A 5 14.61 7.68 -5.72
CA LYS A 5 13.33 7.46 -6.41
C LYS A 5 12.82 6.05 -6.10
N TYR A 6 11.52 5.93 -5.77
CA TYR A 6 10.96 4.62 -5.44
C TYR A 6 11.09 3.62 -6.59
N LYS A 7 11.09 4.10 -7.83
CA LYS A 7 11.19 3.23 -9.01
C LYS A 7 12.52 2.50 -9.12
N ASP A 8 13.56 2.99 -8.41
CA ASP A 8 14.88 2.36 -8.40
C ASP A 8 14.97 1.18 -7.42
N PHE A 9 13.96 0.96 -6.60
CA PHE A 9 13.93 -0.12 -5.61
C PHE A 9 13.35 -1.40 -6.18
N PRO A 10 13.75 -2.58 -5.68
CA PRO A 10 13.25 -3.84 -6.17
C PRO A 10 11.74 -3.95 -6.02
N LYS A 11 11.08 -4.50 -7.04
CA LYS A 11 9.65 -4.83 -7.02
C LYS A 11 9.46 -6.19 -6.38
N ILE A 12 8.62 -6.26 -5.37
CA ILE A 12 8.29 -7.50 -4.66
C ILE A 12 6.87 -7.86 -5.02
N ASP A 13 6.70 -9.03 -5.65
CA ASP A 13 5.38 -9.55 -6.02
C ASP A 13 4.60 -9.93 -4.77
N MET A 14 3.33 -9.51 -4.69
CA MET A 14 2.47 -9.75 -3.55
C MET A 14 1.46 -10.89 -3.79
N THR A 15 1.56 -11.62 -4.90
CA THR A 15 0.60 -12.67 -5.24
C THR A 15 0.47 -13.72 -4.14
N GLN A 16 1.57 -14.11 -3.51
CA GLN A 16 1.56 -15.12 -2.45
C GLN A 16 0.82 -14.69 -1.19
N SER A 17 0.62 -13.39 -0.99
CA SER A 17 -0.15 -12.89 0.15
C SER A 17 -1.64 -12.77 -0.14
N GLY A 18 -2.11 -13.24 -1.31
CA GLY A 18 -3.53 -13.16 -1.67
C GLY A 18 -3.89 -11.96 -2.52
N ALA A 19 -2.90 -11.26 -3.06
CA ALA A 19 -3.11 -10.14 -3.98
C ALA A 19 -3.19 -10.62 -5.43
N LYS A 20 -3.65 -9.73 -6.30
CA LYS A 20 -3.63 -9.93 -7.74
C LYS A 20 -3.05 -8.68 -8.40
N GLY A 21 -2.06 -8.87 -9.28
CA GLY A 21 -1.47 -7.76 -10.02
C GLY A 21 -0.92 -6.66 -9.10
N ALA A 22 -0.31 -7.05 -8.00
CA ALA A 22 0.16 -6.11 -6.99
C ALA A 22 1.65 -6.33 -6.72
N VAL A 23 2.40 -5.24 -6.68
CA VAL A 23 3.80 -5.26 -6.27
C VAL A 23 4.03 -4.20 -5.20
N LYS A 24 5.01 -4.42 -4.34
CA LYS A 24 5.45 -3.40 -3.39
C LYS A 24 6.93 -3.12 -3.57
N GLN A 25 7.31 -1.89 -3.27
CA GLN A 25 8.69 -1.45 -3.24
C GLN A 25 8.93 -0.82 -1.87
N VAL A 26 9.83 -1.42 -1.09
CA VAL A 26 10.17 -0.92 0.25
C VAL A 26 11.21 0.16 0.06
N VAL A 27 10.87 1.39 0.39
CA VAL A 27 11.68 2.57 0.03
C VAL A 27 12.41 3.13 1.22
N VAL A 28 11.71 3.37 2.34
CA VAL A 28 12.33 3.90 3.54
C VAL A 28 12.01 2.97 4.71
N GLY A 29 13.03 2.59 5.44
CA GLY A 29 12.91 1.72 6.60
C GLY A 29 14.26 1.65 7.32
N PRO A 30 14.54 0.56 8.05
CA PRO A 30 15.77 0.44 8.83
C PRO A 30 17.05 0.63 8.02
N GLU A 31 17.08 0.17 6.78
CA GLU A 31 18.27 0.34 5.93
C GLU A 31 18.60 1.81 5.66
N GLN A 32 17.61 2.69 5.69
CA GLN A 32 17.79 4.11 5.51
C GLN A 32 17.90 4.87 6.84
N GLY A 33 17.75 4.17 7.98
CA GLY A 33 17.90 4.75 9.30
C GLY A 33 16.57 4.98 10.05
N TRP A 34 15.43 4.61 9.47
CA TRP A 34 14.13 4.76 10.14
C TRP A 34 13.74 3.42 10.78
N GLU A 35 14.11 3.28 12.04
CA GLU A 35 14.08 1.96 12.70
C GLU A 35 12.67 1.45 13.03
N ASP A 36 11.69 2.34 13.25
CA ASP A 36 10.39 1.94 13.78
C ASP A 36 9.30 1.80 12.74
N TYR A 37 9.49 2.36 11.54
CA TYR A 37 8.47 2.42 10.50
C TYR A 37 9.05 2.11 9.13
N VAL A 38 8.14 1.78 8.20
CA VAL A 38 8.50 1.50 6.82
C VAL A 38 7.56 2.26 5.90
N LEU A 39 8.12 2.93 4.90
CA LEU A 39 7.37 3.52 3.81
C LEU A 39 7.52 2.62 2.59
N ARG A 40 6.39 2.15 2.06
CA ARG A 40 6.34 1.32 0.87
C ARG A 40 5.51 2.00 -0.20
N VAL A 41 5.85 1.76 -1.47
CA VAL A 41 4.98 2.10 -2.60
C VAL A 41 4.37 0.80 -3.10
N ILE A 42 3.04 0.77 -3.16
CA ILE A 42 2.28 -0.36 -3.67
C ILE A 42 1.68 0.05 -5.01
N THR A 43 1.87 -0.78 -6.03
CA THR A 43 1.33 -0.55 -7.36
C THR A 43 0.39 -1.71 -7.70
N LEU A 44 -0.86 -1.36 -8.02
CA LEU A 44 -1.87 -2.32 -8.45
C LEU A 44 -2.11 -2.13 -9.94
N ASP A 45 -1.92 -3.19 -10.72
CA ASP A 45 -2.25 -3.18 -12.14
C ASP A 45 -3.77 -3.03 -12.33
N VAL A 46 -4.18 -2.75 -13.56
CA VAL A 46 -5.62 -2.74 -13.90
C VAL A 46 -6.24 -4.07 -13.47
N ASP A 47 -7.39 -4.00 -12.81
CA ASP A 47 -8.09 -5.14 -12.19
C ASP A 47 -7.32 -5.78 -11.01
N GLY A 48 -6.22 -5.19 -10.59
CA GLY A 48 -5.45 -5.66 -9.44
C GLY A 48 -6.05 -5.27 -8.10
N TYR A 49 -5.66 -6.00 -7.06
CA TYR A 49 -6.08 -5.70 -5.69
C TYR A 49 -5.01 -6.15 -4.69
N SER A 50 -4.98 -5.47 -3.56
CA SER A 50 -4.10 -5.84 -2.45
C SER A 50 -4.74 -6.99 -1.65
N PRO A 51 -3.99 -7.67 -0.78
CA PRO A 51 -4.59 -8.73 0.04
C PRO A 51 -5.68 -8.16 0.96
N THR A 52 -6.76 -8.91 1.12
CA THR A 52 -7.77 -8.59 2.15
C THR A 52 -7.31 -9.20 3.46
N HIS A 53 -7.04 -8.35 4.43
CA HIS A 53 -6.57 -8.85 5.71
C HIS A 53 -6.89 -7.92 6.87
N THR A 54 -6.71 -8.47 8.07
CA THR A 54 -6.86 -7.76 9.34
C THR A 54 -5.56 -7.95 10.11
N HIS A 55 -5.08 -6.86 10.73
CA HIS A 55 -3.89 -6.93 11.57
C HIS A 55 -3.99 -5.95 12.73
N ASP A 56 -3.14 -6.12 13.74
CA ASP A 56 -3.22 -5.36 14.98
C ASP A 56 -2.39 -4.07 14.97
N TRP A 57 -2.08 -3.55 13.77
CA TRP A 57 -1.42 -2.26 13.62
C TRP A 57 -2.18 -1.38 12.63
N PRO A 58 -2.16 -0.07 12.85
CA PRO A 58 -2.74 0.85 11.88
C PRO A 58 -1.76 1.14 10.76
N HIS A 59 -2.27 1.70 9.66
CA HIS A 59 -1.40 2.25 8.63
C HIS A 59 -2.02 3.47 7.97
N ILE A 60 -1.15 4.23 7.33
CA ILE A 60 -1.52 5.43 6.59
C ILE A 60 -1.24 5.16 5.12
N ASN A 61 -2.20 5.52 4.26
CA ASN A 61 -2.05 5.40 2.83
C ASN A 61 -2.28 6.75 2.16
N TYR A 62 -1.55 6.98 1.08
CA TYR A 62 -1.69 8.18 0.25
C TYR A 62 -1.62 7.75 -1.20
N VAL A 63 -2.66 8.08 -1.97
CA VAL A 63 -2.73 7.70 -3.39
C VAL A 63 -1.89 8.68 -4.21
N ILE A 64 -0.91 8.17 -4.94
CA ILE A 64 -0.01 8.95 -5.79
C ILE A 64 -0.66 9.18 -7.16
N SER A 65 -1.25 8.14 -7.75
CA SER A 65 -1.86 8.22 -9.07
C SER A 65 -2.84 7.06 -9.27
N GLY A 66 -3.73 7.24 -10.22
CA GLY A 66 -4.77 6.26 -10.52
C GLY A 66 -6.03 6.47 -9.72
N THR A 67 -7.00 5.57 -9.92
CA THR A 67 -8.30 5.59 -9.23
C THR A 67 -8.69 4.20 -8.82
N GLY A 68 -9.49 4.09 -7.77
CA GLY A 68 -9.97 2.80 -7.31
C GLY A 68 -10.83 2.95 -6.08
N VAL A 69 -10.86 1.92 -5.25
CA VAL A 69 -11.57 1.96 -3.96
C VAL A 69 -10.69 1.37 -2.87
N VAL A 70 -10.90 1.83 -1.65
CA VAL A 70 -10.45 1.12 -0.46
C VAL A 70 -11.68 0.51 0.20
N MET A 71 -11.61 -0.79 0.49
CA MET A 71 -12.62 -1.50 1.26
C MET A 71 -12.17 -1.47 2.71
N ILE A 72 -13.00 -0.97 3.61
CA ILE A 72 -12.72 -0.99 5.05
C ILE A 72 -13.97 -1.51 5.75
N SER A 73 -13.83 -2.64 6.43
CA SER A 73 -14.93 -3.28 7.17
C SER A 73 -16.21 -3.41 6.35
N GLY A 74 -16.06 -3.85 5.09
CA GLY A 74 -17.18 -4.13 4.20
C GLY A 74 -17.75 -2.93 3.46
N GLN A 75 -17.20 -1.72 3.67
CA GLN A 75 -17.66 -0.52 2.97
C GLN A 75 -16.63 -0.07 1.95
N GLU A 76 -17.09 0.38 0.79
CA GLU A 76 -16.24 0.93 -0.26
C GLU A 76 -16.12 2.44 -0.14
N TYR A 77 -14.89 2.94 -0.27
CA TYR A 77 -14.62 4.37 -0.32
C TYR A 77 -13.81 4.65 -1.59
N PRO A 78 -14.28 5.54 -2.48
CA PRO A 78 -13.51 5.85 -3.69
C PRO A 78 -12.22 6.57 -3.35
N VAL A 79 -11.16 6.24 -4.09
CA VAL A 79 -9.86 6.88 -3.95
C VAL A 79 -9.34 7.33 -5.29
N GLU A 80 -8.59 8.43 -5.28
CA GLU A 80 -7.93 8.99 -6.45
C GLU A 80 -6.66 9.71 -6.00
N GLN A 81 -5.92 10.27 -6.93
CA GLN A 81 -4.72 11.02 -6.60
C GLN A 81 -5.00 12.04 -5.50
N GLY A 82 -4.17 12.04 -4.46
CA GLY A 82 -4.32 12.95 -3.33
C GLY A 82 -5.21 12.44 -2.21
N THR A 83 -5.86 11.28 -2.37
CA THR A 83 -6.66 10.70 -1.28
C THR A 83 -5.76 10.13 -0.21
N CYS A 84 -6.05 10.48 1.05
CA CYS A 84 -5.39 9.90 2.23
C CYS A 84 -6.36 8.96 2.92
N ALA A 85 -5.84 7.84 3.42
CA ALA A 85 -6.63 6.91 4.23
C ALA A 85 -5.84 6.54 5.49
N TYR A 86 -6.53 6.54 6.62
CA TYR A 86 -6.01 5.96 7.85
C TYR A 86 -6.82 4.72 8.16
N VAL A 87 -6.16 3.57 8.20
CA VAL A 87 -6.81 2.30 8.51
C VAL A 87 -6.44 1.92 9.93
N PRO A 88 -7.41 1.94 10.86
CA PRO A 88 -7.15 1.58 12.26
C PRO A 88 -6.78 0.11 12.41
N SER A 89 -6.17 -0.21 13.54
CA SER A 89 -5.90 -1.59 13.92
C SER A 89 -7.19 -2.41 13.89
N ASN A 90 -7.08 -3.66 13.42
CA ASN A 90 -8.13 -4.68 13.44
C ASN A 90 -9.32 -4.40 12.49
N GLU A 91 -9.21 -3.43 11.60
CA GLU A 91 -10.22 -3.21 10.56
C GLU A 91 -9.83 -4.00 9.31
N GLU A 92 -10.71 -4.88 8.83
CA GLU A 92 -10.47 -5.60 7.59
C GLU A 92 -10.46 -4.63 6.41
N HIS A 93 -9.45 -4.76 5.54
CA HIS A 93 -9.28 -3.81 4.45
C HIS A 93 -8.58 -4.40 3.25
N CYS A 94 -8.78 -3.77 2.08
CA CYS A 94 -7.97 -3.98 0.88
C CYS A 94 -8.15 -2.79 -0.06
N PHE A 95 -7.22 -2.64 -0.99
CA PHE A 95 -7.33 -1.68 -2.09
C PHE A 95 -7.62 -2.42 -3.38
N ILE A 96 -8.46 -1.84 -4.22
CA ILE A 96 -8.84 -2.42 -5.51
C ILE A 96 -8.70 -1.35 -6.58
N ASN A 97 -7.99 -1.68 -7.66
CA ASN A 97 -7.89 -0.79 -8.82
C ASN A 97 -9.17 -0.91 -9.64
N LYS A 98 -9.93 0.16 -9.75
CA LYS A 98 -11.16 0.23 -10.55
C LYS A 98 -10.98 1.11 -11.78
N GLY A 99 -9.79 1.62 -12.01
CA GLY A 99 -9.50 2.48 -13.16
C GLY A 99 -8.92 1.71 -14.32
N ASP A 100 -8.47 2.46 -15.32
CA ASP A 100 -7.88 1.94 -16.55
C ASP A 100 -6.37 2.14 -16.64
N VAL A 101 -5.76 2.60 -15.55
CA VAL A 101 -4.31 2.79 -15.40
C VAL A 101 -3.89 2.20 -14.04
N PRO A 102 -2.59 1.96 -13.81
CA PRO A 102 -2.14 1.48 -12.52
C PRO A 102 -2.54 2.41 -11.37
N LEU A 103 -2.90 1.83 -10.23
CA LEU A 103 -3.17 2.56 -8.99
C LEU A 103 -1.92 2.47 -8.13
N GLU A 104 -1.31 3.61 -7.83
CA GLU A 104 -0.09 3.67 -7.04
C GLU A 104 -0.36 4.39 -5.74
N LEU A 105 0.08 3.79 -4.63
CA LEU A 105 -0.13 4.37 -3.31
C LEU A 105 1.05 4.16 -2.39
N ILE A 106 1.25 5.13 -1.50
CA ILE A 106 2.20 5.02 -0.41
C ILE A 106 1.49 4.33 0.75
N CYS A 107 2.20 3.42 1.42
CA CYS A 107 1.71 2.77 2.64
C CYS A 107 2.79 2.88 3.71
N ILE A 108 2.46 3.52 4.83
CA ILE A 108 3.36 3.64 5.97
C ILE A 108 2.83 2.73 7.08
N VAL A 109 3.66 1.78 7.51
CA VAL A 109 3.33 0.81 8.55
C VAL A 109 4.43 0.77 9.61
N PRO A 110 4.12 0.33 10.85
CA PRO A 110 5.17 -0.03 11.78
C PRO A 110 6.05 -1.12 11.19
N LEU A 111 7.31 -1.21 11.62
CA LEU A 111 8.25 -2.21 11.10
C LEU A 111 7.68 -3.63 11.14
N ARG A 112 6.98 -4.01 12.22
CA ARG A 112 6.38 -5.35 12.33
C ARG A 112 5.31 -5.62 11.26
N GLY A 113 4.77 -4.58 10.65
CA GLY A 113 3.77 -4.70 9.58
C GLY A 113 4.37 -4.95 8.21
N GLU A 114 5.69 -4.91 8.09
CA GLU A 114 6.36 -5.16 6.82
C GLU A 114 6.65 -6.64 6.59
N ALA A 115 6.64 -7.44 7.61
CA ALA A 115 6.99 -8.85 7.54
C ALA A 115 6.15 -9.66 6.55
#